data_4db3cd16f3adf317a81bb373b2f11262
#
_entry.id   4db3cd16f3adf317a81bb373b2f11262
#
_cell.length_a   1.000
_cell.length_b   1.000
_cell.length_c   1.000
_cell.angle_alpha   90.00
_cell.angle_beta   90.00
_cell.angle_gamma   90.00
#
_symmetry.space_group_name_H-M   'P 1'
#
loop_
_entity.id
_entity.type
_entity.pdbx_description
1 polymer ?
#
loop_
_entity_poly.entity_id
_entity_poly.type
_entity_poly.pdbx_seq_one_letter_code
_entity_poly.pdbx_strand_id
1 'polypeptide(L)'
;LNFARSIDPIFQQEVTITRQAVANERDIEKGQTMGKKQIVPYALYLAEGYVSAHLAQKTTGFSEDDLELFWEGLINMFEHDHSASRGKLSARKLVVFKHGTALGCCQSHLLFDKVRVERTSGDMPPRSFGDYHVTVDRDIPAGVEVLEKL
;
A
#
# COMPACT_ATOMS: atom_id res chain seq x y z
N LEU A 1 -6.30 8.91 -5.07
CA LEU A 1 -6.11 7.67 -4.30
C LEU A 1 -7.03 7.67 -3.10
N ASN A 2 -7.67 6.53 -2.82
CA ASN A 2 -8.44 6.29 -1.62
C ASN A 2 -7.51 5.87 -0.46
N PHE A 3 -8.05 5.84 0.76
CA PHE A 3 -7.31 5.31 1.90
C PHE A 3 -7.01 3.82 1.71
N ALA A 4 -5.76 3.45 1.90
CA ALA A 4 -5.35 2.06 1.91
C ALA A 4 -5.96 1.31 3.10
N ARG A 5 -6.38 0.06 2.88
CA ARG A 5 -6.91 -0.84 3.91
C ARG A 5 -6.07 -2.10 3.98
N SER A 6 -5.83 -2.59 5.18
CA SER A 6 -5.18 -3.90 5.35
C SER A 6 -6.09 -5.01 4.84
N ILE A 7 -5.51 -6.01 4.18
CA ILE A 7 -6.23 -7.20 3.70
C ILE A 7 -6.79 -8.00 4.89
N ASP A 8 -5.96 -8.19 5.91
CA ASP A 8 -6.34 -8.90 7.13
C ASP A 8 -6.42 -7.95 8.32
N PRO A 9 -7.09 -8.35 9.41
CA PRO A 9 -6.95 -7.68 10.69
C PRO A 9 -5.49 -7.59 11.10
N ILE A 10 -5.07 -6.39 11.53
CA ILE A 10 -3.67 -6.15 11.86
C ILE A 10 -3.32 -6.84 13.19
N PHE A 11 -2.31 -7.70 13.16
CA PHE A 11 -1.70 -8.26 14.35
C PHE A 11 -0.69 -7.27 14.93
N GLN A 12 -0.95 -6.81 16.15
CA GLN A 12 -0.06 -5.93 16.90
C GLN A 12 0.74 -6.72 17.93
N GLN A 13 2.02 -6.44 18.01
CA GLN A 13 2.92 -7.01 19.00
C GLN A 13 3.43 -5.90 19.93
N GLU A 14 3.25 -6.06 21.23
CA GLU A 14 3.81 -5.16 22.24
C GLU A 14 5.26 -5.57 22.56
N VAL A 15 6.16 -4.60 22.51
CA VAL A 15 7.57 -4.78 22.88
C VAL A 15 7.92 -3.81 23.99
N THR A 16 8.51 -4.31 25.06
CA THR A 16 9.05 -3.47 26.15
C THR A 16 10.40 -2.90 25.74
N ILE A 17 10.55 -1.59 25.88
CA ILE A 17 11.80 -0.87 25.67
C ILE A 17 12.32 -0.38 27.01
N THR A 18 13.56 -0.70 27.33
CA THR A 18 14.23 -0.23 28.55
C THR A 18 15.35 0.73 28.15
N ARG A 19 15.29 1.96 28.68
CA ARG A 19 16.40 2.90 28.56
C ARG A 19 17.47 2.53 29.59
N GLN A 20 18.64 2.06 29.15
CA GLN A 20 19.75 1.70 30.04
C GLN A 20 20.73 2.86 30.24
N ALA A 21 20.89 3.73 29.24
CA ALA A 21 21.79 4.89 29.33
C ALA A 21 21.01 6.14 29.70
N VAL A 22 21.52 6.88 30.66
CA VAL A 22 20.98 8.14 31.11
C VAL A 22 21.74 9.26 30.38
N ALA A 23 21.02 10.10 29.62
CA ALA A 23 21.64 11.18 28.85
C ALA A 23 22.04 12.40 29.66
N ASN A 24 21.43 12.62 30.85
CA ASN A 24 21.66 13.76 31.74
C ASN A 24 21.88 13.30 33.16
N GLU A 25 22.82 13.94 33.87
CA GLU A 25 23.10 13.66 35.28
C GLU A 25 21.87 13.80 36.20
N ARG A 26 20.95 14.73 35.89
CA ARG A 26 19.70 14.94 36.61
C ARG A 26 18.72 13.76 36.56
N ASP A 27 18.90 12.86 35.61
CA ASP A 27 18.04 11.70 35.43
C ASP A 27 18.63 10.41 36.02
N ILE A 28 19.82 10.46 36.59
CA ILE A 28 20.50 9.31 37.20
C ILE A 28 19.67 8.76 38.37
N GLU A 29 19.06 9.63 39.16
CA GLU A 29 18.23 9.25 40.32
C GLU A 29 16.89 8.60 39.93
N LYS A 30 16.40 8.84 38.69
CA LYS A 30 15.13 8.28 38.19
C LYS A 30 15.23 6.82 37.77
N GLY A 31 16.42 6.25 37.75
CA GLY A 31 16.65 4.83 37.40
C GLY A 31 16.31 4.48 35.95
N GLN A 32 16.17 3.19 35.70
CA GLN A 32 15.79 2.67 34.38
C GLN A 32 14.34 2.99 34.07
N THR A 33 14.11 3.68 32.95
CA THR A 33 12.75 3.96 32.47
C THR A 33 12.33 2.89 31.46
N MET A 34 11.23 2.23 31.74
CA MET A 34 10.62 1.27 30.83
C MET A 34 9.50 1.95 30.01
N GLY A 35 9.47 1.68 28.73
CA GLY A 35 8.41 2.10 27.82
C GLY A 35 7.87 0.91 27.04
N LYS A 36 6.69 1.07 26.46
CA LYS A 36 6.08 0.07 25.59
C LYS A 36 6.01 0.61 24.16
N LYS A 37 6.30 -0.23 23.20
CA LYS A 37 6.16 0.06 21.79
C LYS A 37 5.27 -0.99 21.13
N GLN A 38 4.27 -0.55 20.39
CA GLN A 38 3.47 -1.41 19.54
C GLN A 38 4.13 -1.48 18.16
N ILE A 39 4.29 -2.69 17.66
CA ILE A 39 4.81 -2.95 16.31
C ILE A 39 3.84 -3.81 15.53
N VAL A 40 3.80 -3.60 14.23
CA VAL A 40 3.11 -4.46 13.27
C VAL A 40 4.19 -5.25 12.52
N PRO A 41 4.36 -6.55 12.77
CA PRO A 41 5.43 -7.34 12.16
C PRO A 41 5.31 -7.42 10.64
N TYR A 42 4.10 -7.55 10.14
CA TYR A 42 3.76 -7.52 8.72
C TYR A 42 2.29 -7.16 8.52
N ALA A 43 2.00 -6.41 7.44
CA ALA A 43 0.64 -6.22 6.94
C ALA A 43 0.69 -5.90 5.44
N LEU A 44 -0.25 -6.45 4.69
CA LEU A 44 -0.48 -6.11 3.29
C LEU A 44 -1.67 -5.15 3.20
N TYR A 45 -1.48 -4.06 2.47
CA TYR A 45 -2.50 -3.05 2.24
C TYR A 45 -2.90 -3.01 0.78
N LEU A 46 -4.19 -2.83 0.53
CA LEU A 46 -4.76 -2.53 -0.77
C LEU A 46 -5.19 -1.06 -0.80
N ALA A 47 -4.75 -0.33 -1.82
CA ALA A 47 -5.21 1.01 -2.13
C ALA A 47 -5.85 1.02 -3.52
N GLU A 48 -6.97 1.71 -3.64
CA GLU A 48 -7.66 1.95 -4.90
C GLU A 48 -7.55 3.42 -5.28
N GLY A 49 -7.61 3.71 -6.56
CA GLY A 49 -7.53 5.08 -7.03
C GLY A 49 -8.14 5.25 -8.41
N TYR A 50 -8.31 6.50 -8.78
CA TYR A 50 -8.89 6.90 -10.06
C TYR A 50 -8.04 7.97 -10.70
N VAL A 51 -7.89 7.88 -12.03
CA VAL A 51 -7.37 8.95 -12.88
C VAL A 51 -8.50 9.35 -13.83
N SER A 52 -8.90 10.60 -13.78
CA SER A 52 -9.97 11.13 -14.62
C SER A 52 -9.39 11.81 -15.85
N ALA A 53 -9.61 11.26 -17.01
CA ALA A 53 -9.19 11.86 -18.28
C ALA A 53 -9.81 13.26 -18.52
N HIS A 54 -11.05 13.47 -18.10
CA HIS A 54 -11.70 14.77 -18.22
C HIS A 54 -11.02 15.84 -17.35
N LEU A 55 -10.68 15.52 -16.11
CA LEU A 55 -9.97 16.46 -15.23
C LEU A 55 -8.53 16.69 -15.70
N ALA A 56 -7.86 15.63 -16.14
CA ALA A 56 -6.52 15.72 -16.71
C ALA A 56 -6.47 16.69 -17.89
N GLN A 57 -7.31 16.50 -18.88
CA GLN A 57 -7.29 17.26 -20.11
C GLN A 57 -7.85 18.69 -19.97
N LYS A 58 -8.94 18.87 -19.20
CA LYS A 58 -9.67 20.15 -19.15
C LYS A 58 -9.28 21.06 -17.98
N THR A 59 -8.71 20.50 -16.92
CA THR A 59 -8.47 21.27 -15.69
C THR A 59 -7.00 21.35 -15.33
N THR A 60 -6.27 20.25 -15.36
CA THR A 60 -4.88 20.22 -14.88
C THR A 60 -3.84 20.27 -15.98
N GLY A 61 -4.18 19.94 -17.21
CA GLY A 61 -3.24 19.78 -18.31
C GLY A 61 -2.33 18.56 -18.17
N PHE A 62 -2.74 17.60 -17.33
CA PHE A 62 -1.97 16.37 -17.06
C PHE A 62 -1.88 15.50 -18.31
N SER A 63 -0.66 15.23 -18.76
CA SER A 63 -0.34 14.54 -20.01
C SER A 63 -0.18 13.02 -19.82
N GLU A 64 0.01 12.31 -20.94
CA GLU A 64 0.37 10.87 -20.89
C GLU A 64 1.78 10.69 -20.30
N ASP A 65 2.72 11.61 -20.54
CA ASP A 65 4.06 11.55 -19.95
C ASP A 65 3.99 11.73 -18.42
N ASP A 66 3.14 12.64 -17.94
CA ASP A 66 2.89 12.80 -16.50
C ASP A 66 2.24 11.55 -15.89
N LEU A 67 1.40 10.85 -16.66
CA LEU A 67 0.78 9.61 -16.23
C LEU A 67 1.81 8.48 -16.07
N GLU A 68 2.75 8.35 -17.01
CA GLU A 68 3.82 7.34 -16.89
C GLU A 68 4.74 7.68 -15.70
N LEU A 69 5.09 8.95 -15.51
CA LEU A 69 5.84 9.41 -14.34
C LEU A 69 5.09 9.13 -13.03
N PHE A 70 3.77 9.29 -13.03
CA PHE A 70 2.94 8.98 -11.87
C PHE A 70 2.98 7.47 -11.52
N TRP A 71 2.94 6.58 -12.54
CA TRP A 71 3.08 5.14 -12.30
C TRP A 71 4.46 4.80 -11.74
N GLU A 72 5.51 5.37 -12.30
CA GLU A 72 6.88 5.22 -11.79
C GLU A 72 6.99 5.70 -10.34
N GLY A 73 6.38 6.84 -10.03
CA GLY A 73 6.30 7.38 -8.68
C GLY A 73 5.61 6.43 -7.70
N LEU A 74 4.48 5.82 -8.08
CA LEU A 74 3.77 4.85 -7.23
C LEU A 74 4.58 3.57 -6.97
N ILE A 75 5.32 3.10 -7.98
CA ILE A 75 6.15 1.90 -7.87
C ILE A 75 7.31 2.13 -6.91
N ASN A 76 7.94 3.32 -6.99
CA ASN A 76 9.17 3.63 -6.27
C ASN A 76 8.98 4.48 -5.00
N MET A 77 7.75 4.87 -4.65
CA MET A 77 7.51 5.85 -3.58
C MET A 77 8.08 5.47 -2.22
N PHE A 78 8.25 4.19 -1.95
CA PHE A 78 8.80 3.71 -0.68
C PHE A 78 10.31 3.52 -0.68
N GLU A 79 10.99 3.61 -1.83
CA GLU A 79 12.45 3.39 -1.92
C GLU A 79 13.25 4.51 -1.25
N HIS A 80 12.65 5.69 -1.11
CA HIS A 80 13.26 6.85 -0.47
C HIS A 80 12.55 7.29 0.82
N ASP A 81 11.43 6.62 1.19
CA ASP A 81 10.66 6.96 2.39
C ASP A 81 10.91 5.97 3.53
N HIS A 82 12.05 6.12 4.19
CA HIS A 82 12.44 5.27 5.30
C HIS A 82 12.27 5.96 6.65
N SER A 83 11.71 5.24 7.62
CA SER A 83 11.69 5.68 9.02
C SER A 83 11.64 4.50 9.97
N ALA A 84 12.21 4.68 11.16
CA ALA A 84 12.19 3.66 12.21
C ALA A 84 10.77 3.31 12.70
N SER A 85 9.83 4.24 12.58
CA SER A 85 8.43 4.03 12.99
C SER A 85 7.60 3.29 11.96
N ARG A 86 7.91 3.44 10.66
CA ARG A 86 7.21 2.77 9.55
C ARG A 86 7.84 1.45 9.13
N GLY A 87 9.11 1.21 9.52
CA GLY A 87 9.84 0.02 9.11
C GLY A 87 10.11 -0.02 7.60
N LYS A 88 10.06 -1.22 7.03
CA LYS A 88 10.24 -1.45 5.59
C LYS A 88 8.88 -1.44 4.91
N LEU A 89 8.69 -0.52 3.98
CA LEU A 89 7.55 -0.48 3.08
C LEU A 89 8.02 -0.77 1.65
N SER A 90 7.17 -1.37 0.83
CA SER A 90 7.44 -1.55 -0.59
C SER A 90 6.13 -1.70 -1.37
N ALA A 91 6.07 -1.15 -2.57
CA ALA A 91 5.03 -1.48 -3.53
C ALA A 91 5.21 -2.94 -3.95
N ARG A 92 4.13 -3.69 -4.03
CA ARG A 92 4.18 -5.14 -4.33
C ARG A 92 3.49 -5.48 -5.63
N LYS A 93 2.45 -4.73 -5.99
CA LYS A 93 1.72 -4.91 -7.24
C LYS A 93 1.00 -3.61 -7.61
N LEU A 94 1.00 -3.27 -8.88
CA LEU A 94 0.25 -2.17 -9.46
C LEU A 94 -0.54 -2.69 -10.66
N VAL A 95 -1.86 -2.71 -10.53
CA VAL A 95 -2.80 -3.10 -11.59
C VAL A 95 -3.57 -1.88 -12.02
N VAL A 96 -3.59 -1.61 -13.31
CA VAL A 96 -4.29 -0.47 -13.92
C VAL A 96 -5.34 -1.00 -14.90
N PHE A 97 -6.57 -0.54 -14.74
CA PHE A 97 -7.66 -0.75 -15.68
C PHE A 97 -7.81 0.48 -16.55
N LYS A 98 -7.35 0.39 -17.80
CA LYS A 98 -7.41 1.50 -18.77
C LYS A 98 -8.68 1.39 -19.59
N HIS A 99 -9.52 2.40 -19.50
CA HIS A 99 -10.73 2.51 -20.30
C HIS A 99 -10.46 3.10 -21.67
N GLY A 100 -11.11 2.58 -22.70
CA GLY A 100 -11.02 3.12 -24.07
C GLY A 100 -11.74 4.46 -24.27
N THR A 101 -12.54 4.90 -23.28
CA THR A 101 -13.25 6.20 -23.33
C THR A 101 -12.98 7.02 -22.08
N ALA A 102 -13.04 8.35 -22.22
CA ALA A 102 -12.79 9.27 -21.11
C ALA A 102 -13.83 9.19 -19.98
N LEU A 103 -15.05 8.76 -20.26
CA LEU A 103 -16.11 8.53 -19.26
C LEU A 103 -15.94 7.20 -18.53
N GLY A 104 -15.25 6.25 -19.15
CA GLY A 104 -15.17 4.86 -18.73
C GLY A 104 -16.12 3.95 -19.51
N CYS A 105 -15.79 2.66 -19.58
CA CYS A 105 -16.55 1.64 -20.33
C CYS A 105 -17.44 0.79 -19.40
N CYS A 106 -17.20 0.81 -18.10
CA CYS A 106 -17.99 0.10 -17.08
C CYS A 106 -17.82 0.74 -15.72
N GLN A 107 -18.58 0.26 -14.75
CA GLN A 107 -18.50 0.71 -13.37
C GLN A 107 -17.21 0.21 -12.70
N SER A 108 -16.54 1.08 -11.94
CA SER A 108 -15.23 0.81 -11.37
C SER A 108 -15.21 -0.33 -10.35
N HIS A 109 -16.28 -0.50 -9.55
CA HIS A 109 -16.35 -1.58 -8.57
C HIS A 109 -16.27 -2.95 -9.24
N LEU A 110 -16.85 -3.12 -10.44
CA LEU A 110 -16.77 -4.37 -11.20
C LEU A 110 -15.32 -4.72 -11.58
N LEU A 111 -14.46 -3.71 -11.75
CA LEU A 111 -13.06 -3.90 -12.05
C LEU A 111 -12.24 -4.15 -10.78
N PHE A 112 -12.52 -3.44 -9.69
CA PHE A 112 -11.84 -3.68 -8.42
C PHE A 112 -12.12 -5.08 -7.88
N ASP A 113 -13.34 -5.59 -8.04
CA ASP A 113 -13.72 -6.96 -7.67
C ASP A 113 -12.99 -8.05 -8.49
N LYS A 114 -12.37 -7.68 -9.63
CA LYS A 114 -11.52 -8.58 -10.42
C LYS A 114 -10.15 -8.82 -9.81
N VAL A 115 -9.71 -7.97 -8.87
CA VAL A 115 -8.46 -8.15 -8.14
C VAL A 115 -8.77 -8.82 -6.81
N ARG A 116 -8.31 -10.04 -6.63
CA ARG A 116 -8.50 -10.80 -5.40
C ARG A 116 -7.17 -11.03 -4.71
N VAL A 117 -7.16 -10.83 -3.41
CA VAL A 117 -6.01 -11.07 -2.56
C VAL A 117 -6.41 -12.07 -1.48
N GLU A 118 -5.82 -13.23 -1.51
CA GLU A 118 -6.13 -14.33 -0.60
C GLU A 118 -4.90 -14.68 0.23
N ARG A 119 -5.08 -14.83 1.54
CA ARG A 119 -4.02 -15.30 2.42
C ARG A 119 -3.87 -16.81 2.30
N THR A 120 -2.62 -17.28 2.17
CA THR A 120 -2.28 -18.70 2.02
C THR A 120 -1.68 -19.30 3.29
N SER A 121 -1.32 -18.48 4.29
CA SER A 121 -0.67 -18.91 5.53
C SER A 121 -1.61 -19.55 6.58
N GLY A 122 -2.88 -19.81 6.23
CA GLY A 122 -3.88 -20.38 7.16
C GLY A 122 -4.09 -19.46 8.37
N ASP A 123 -4.09 -20.02 9.60
CA ASP A 123 -4.32 -19.25 10.83
C ASP A 123 -3.09 -18.50 11.34
N MET A 124 -1.92 -18.78 10.78
CA MET A 124 -0.69 -18.10 11.18
C MET A 124 -0.65 -16.65 10.67
N PRO A 125 -0.27 -15.69 11.51
CA PRO A 125 -0.09 -14.31 11.06
C PRO A 125 0.89 -14.22 9.89
N PRO A 126 0.59 -13.43 8.83
CA PRO A 126 1.46 -13.30 7.67
C PRO A 126 2.78 -12.63 8.04
N ARG A 127 3.86 -13.00 7.36
CA ARG A 127 5.22 -12.48 7.59
C ARG A 127 5.87 -11.92 6.32
N SER A 128 5.29 -12.20 5.17
CA SER A 128 5.83 -11.82 3.88
C SER A 128 4.73 -11.66 2.82
N PHE A 129 5.06 -11.08 1.68
CA PHE A 129 4.14 -11.05 0.54
C PHE A 129 3.85 -12.45 -0.02
N GLY A 130 4.79 -13.39 0.14
CA GLY A 130 4.61 -14.78 -0.26
C GLY A 130 3.51 -15.53 0.50
N ASP A 131 3.01 -14.97 1.62
CA ASP A 131 1.87 -15.53 2.37
C ASP A 131 0.52 -15.11 1.77
N TYR A 132 0.54 -14.42 0.63
CA TYR A 132 -0.64 -13.99 -0.11
C TYR A 132 -0.59 -14.45 -1.56
N HIS A 133 -1.74 -14.75 -2.10
CA HIS A 133 -1.94 -14.98 -3.51
C HIS A 133 -2.78 -13.86 -4.10
N VAL A 134 -2.24 -13.16 -5.09
CA VAL A 134 -2.92 -12.08 -5.79
C VAL A 134 -3.32 -12.57 -7.17
N THR A 135 -4.61 -12.56 -7.44
CA THR A 135 -5.17 -12.94 -8.75
C THR A 135 -5.87 -11.76 -9.40
N VAL A 136 -5.72 -11.64 -10.72
CA VAL A 136 -6.46 -10.70 -11.54
C VAL A 136 -7.30 -11.50 -12.52
N ASP A 137 -8.61 -11.49 -12.33
CA ASP A 137 -9.55 -12.13 -13.25
C ASP A 137 -9.49 -11.40 -14.59
N ARG A 138 -9.25 -12.17 -15.67
CA ARG A 138 -9.07 -11.64 -17.03
C ARG A 138 -10.39 -11.56 -17.82
N ASP A 139 -11.49 -12.01 -17.24
CA ASP A 139 -12.83 -11.77 -17.81
C ASP A 139 -13.24 -10.30 -17.59
N ILE A 140 -12.72 -9.43 -18.45
CA ILE A 140 -12.85 -7.98 -18.33
C ILE A 140 -13.86 -7.46 -19.34
N PRO A 141 -14.73 -6.50 -18.96
CA PRO A 141 -15.68 -5.87 -19.86
C PRO A 141 -15.03 -5.27 -21.12
N ALA A 142 -15.75 -5.33 -22.24
CA ALA A 142 -15.27 -4.79 -23.49
C ALA A 142 -14.90 -3.30 -23.38
N GLY A 143 -13.80 -2.91 -24.00
CA GLY A 143 -13.29 -1.54 -23.97
C GLY A 143 -12.42 -1.21 -22.73
N VAL A 144 -12.09 -2.20 -21.90
CA VAL A 144 -11.14 -2.06 -20.80
C VAL A 144 -9.93 -2.92 -21.05
N GLU A 145 -8.75 -2.38 -20.86
CA GLU A 145 -7.47 -3.06 -20.90
C GLU A 145 -6.89 -3.19 -19.49
N VAL A 146 -6.30 -4.34 -19.17
CA VAL A 146 -5.61 -4.57 -17.90
C VAL A 146 -4.11 -4.45 -18.10
N LEU A 147 -3.49 -3.53 -17.38
CA LEU A 147 -2.05 -3.33 -17.38
C LEU A 147 -1.50 -3.70 -15.99
N GLU A 148 -0.59 -4.64 -15.94
CA GLU A 148 0.20 -4.93 -14.74
C GLU A 148 1.53 -4.18 -14.87
N LYS A 149 1.70 -3.15 -14.05
CA LYS A 149 2.88 -2.26 -14.06
C LYS A 149 3.95 -2.72 -13.07
N LEU A 150 3.57 -3.59 -12.10
CA LEU A 150 4.45 -4.22 -11.10
C LEU A 150 3.91 -5.60 -10.74
#